data_12af414a921da1d0b95118adddb8cf22
#
_entry.id   12af414a921da1d0b95118adddb8cf22
#
_cell.length_a   1.000
_cell.length_b   1.000
_cell.length_c   1.000
_cell.angle_alpha   90.00
_cell.angle_beta   90.00
_cell.angle_gamma   90.00
#
_symmetry.space_group_name_H-M   'P 1'
#
loop_
_entity.id
_entity.type
_entity.pdbx_description
1 polymer ?
#
loop_
_entity_poly.entity_id
_entity_poly.type
_entity_poly.pdbx_seq_one_letter_code
_entity_poly.pdbx_strand_id
1 'polypeptide(L)'
;MENINTVVAENLQYYRQAHRLSLDKISQLTGISKTMISQIEKGAANPSINTLWKIANGLRIPLTSLISEENEAIQKIDRADIQPIYNDDRSVVVYPYFPYEAAHAFEMFCMRMDADSILESDAHQEGAKEYIIVNEGTLTLTVGETHYEIKEGQAISFNANTAHTYRNQTGEQLRITATIQY
;
A
#
# COMPACT_ATOMS: atom_id res chain seq x y z
N MET A 1 2.27 -21.37 -9.37
CA MET A 1 2.41 -20.28 -10.38
C MET A 1 1.31 -20.49 -11.38
N GLU A 2 0.35 -19.61 -11.41
CA GLU A 2 -0.69 -19.62 -12.44
C GLU A 2 -0.08 -19.35 -13.82
N ASN A 3 -0.79 -19.76 -14.86
CA ASN A 3 -0.34 -19.49 -16.23
C ASN A 3 -0.46 -17.97 -16.47
N ILE A 4 0.62 -17.33 -16.90
CA ILE A 4 0.66 -15.87 -17.17
C ILE A 4 -0.50 -15.40 -18.06
N ASN A 5 -1.00 -16.26 -18.94
CA ASN A 5 -2.15 -15.93 -19.79
C ASN A 5 -3.44 -15.81 -18.99
N THR A 6 -3.62 -16.61 -17.93
CA THR A 6 -4.76 -16.51 -17.03
C THR A 6 -4.71 -15.20 -16.27
N VAL A 7 -3.54 -14.86 -15.70
CA VAL A 7 -3.32 -13.61 -14.99
C VAL A 7 -3.62 -12.40 -15.88
N VAL A 8 -3.09 -12.38 -17.09
CA VAL A 8 -3.36 -11.30 -18.06
C VAL A 8 -4.85 -11.21 -18.41
N ALA A 9 -5.52 -12.35 -18.57
CA ALA A 9 -6.95 -12.39 -18.91
C ALA A 9 -7.79 -11.75 -17.80
N GLU A 10 -7.53 -12.15 -16.56
CA GLU A 10 -8.24 -11.67 -15.37
C GLU A 10 -7.99 -10.18 -15.14
N ASN A 11 -6.74 -9.74 -15.17
CA ASN A 11 -6.38 -8.34 -14.96
C ASN A 11 -6.96 -7.42 -16.02
N LEU A 12 -6.91 -7.81 -17.29
CA LEU A 12 -7.50 -7.00 -18.37
C LEU A 12 -9.02 -6.93 -18.26
N GLN A 13 -9.67 -8.05 -17.96
CA GLN A 13 -11.12 -8.10 -17.76
C GLN A 13 -11.54 -7.27 -16.56
N TYR A 14 -10.85 -7.41 -15.43
CA TYR A 14 -11.09 -6.63 -14.21
C TYR A 14 -10.94 -5.13 -14.49
N TYR A 15 -9.83 -4.71 -15.09
CA TYR A 15 -9.61 -3.31 -15.46
C TYR A 15 -10.75 -2.75 -16.30
N ARG A 16 -11.15 -3.48 -17.35
CA ARG A 16 -12.24 -3.07 -18.24
C ARG A 16 -13.56 -2.92 -17.49
N GLN A 17 -13.90 -3.86 -16.64
CA GLN A 17 -15.15 -3.84 -15.86
C GLN A 17 -15.15 -2.71 -14.83
N ALA A 18 -14.06 -2.56 -14.06
CA ALA A 18 -13.91 -1.52 -13.05
C ALA A 18 -14.06 -0.11 -13.63
N HIS A 19 -13.53 0.11 -14.85
CA HIS A 19 -13.62 1.39 -15.57
C HIS A 19 -14.85 1.48 -16.49
N ARG A 20 -15.75 0.48 -16.47
CA ARG A 20 -16.97 0.42 -17.28
C ARG A 20 -16.70 0.61 -18.78
N LEU A 21 -15.59 0.07 -19.27
CA LEU A 21 -15.21 0.18 -20.68
C LEU A 21 -15.81 -0.98 -21.50
N SER A 22 -16.22 -0.68 -22.74
CA SER A 22 -16.58 -1.71 -23.72
C SER A 22 -15.32 -2.29 -24.39
N LEU A 23 -15.43 -3.48 -24.98
CA LEU A 23 -14.34 -4.06 -25.79
C LEU A 23 -13.96 -3.15 -26.96
N ASP A 24 -14.93 -2.44 -27.55
CA ASP A 24 -14.68 -1.47 -28.61
C ASP A 24 -13.85 -0.29 -28.11
N LYS A 25 -14.13 0.18 -26.88
CA LYS A 25 -13.37 1.28 -26.28
C LYS A 25 -11.92 0.85 -25.96
N ILE A 26 -11.71 -0.34 -25.42
CA ILE A 26 -10.37 -0.89 -25.23
C ILE A 26 -9.64 -1.00 -26.57
N SER A 27 -10.30 -1.54 -27.61
CA SER A 27 -9.73 -1.63 -28.96
C SER A 27 -9.28 -0.27 -29.50
N GLN A 28 -10.11 0.76 -29.33
CA GLN A 28 -9.77 2.13 -29.72
C GLN A 28 -8.55 2.70 -28.99
N LEU A 29 -8.49 2.49 -27.67
CA LEU A 29 -7.41 3.03 -26.82
C LEU A 29 -6.07 2.34 -27.07
N THR A 30 -6.10 1.04 -27.35
CA THR A 30 -4.89 0.20 -27.43
C THR A 30 -4.41 -0.05 -28.86
N GLY A 31 -5.26 0.18 -29.85
CA GLY A 31 -4.99 -0.20 -31.24
C GLY A 31 -5.00 -1.73 -31.50
N ILE A 32 -5.47 -2.52 -30.53
CA ILE A 32 -5.61 -3.98 -30.63
C ILE A 32 -7.05 -4.29 -31.08
N SER A 33 -7.22 -5.25 -31.99
CA SER A 33 -8.57 -5.60 -32.47
C SER A 33 -9.47 -6.10 -31.35
N LYS A 34 -10.76 -5.75 -31.41
CA LYS A 34 -11.78 -6.23 -30.45
C LYS A 34 -11.78 -7.75 -30.28
N THR A 35 -11.60 -8.49 -31.38
CA THR A 35 -11.52 -9.95 -31.36
C THR A 35 -10.33 -10.41 -30.53
N MET A 36 -9.14 -9.82 -30.71
CA MET A 36 -7.95 -10.15 -29.94
C MET A 36 -8.13 -9.81 -28.46
N ILE A 37 -8.66 -8.64 -28.12
CA ILE A 37 -8.97 -8.28 -26.72
C ILE A 37 -9.90 -9.33 -26.09
N SER A 38 -10.98 -9.69 -26.79
CA SER A 38 -11.92 -10.72 -26.30
C SER A 38 -11.29 -12.09 -26.13
N GLN A 39 -10.35 -12.47 -26.99
CA GLN A 39 -9.62 -13.74 -26.87
C GLN A 39 -8.63 -13.71 -25.68
N ILE A 40 -7.97 -12.57 -25.47
CA ILE A 40 -7.08 -12.40 -24.30
C ILE A 40 -7.89 -12.51 -23.01
N GLU A 41 -9.00 -11.79 -22.86
CA GLU A 41 -9.85 -11.84 -21.67
C GLU A 41 -10.46 -13.22 -21.39
N LYS A 42 -10.56 -14.08 -22.38
CA LYS A 42 -11.01 -15.47 -22.23
C LYS A 42 -9.87 -16.45 -21.96
N GLY A 43 -8.64 -15.98 -21.87
CA GLY A 43 -7.46 -16.83 -21.76
C GLY A 43 -7.21 -17.70 -23.02
N ALA A 44 -7.90 -17.41 -24.13
CA ALA A 44 -7.83 -18.18 -25.37
C ALA A 44 -6.70 -17.72 -26.31
N ALA A 45 -5.99 -16.65 -25.96
CA ALA A 45 -4.85 -16.14 -26.71
C ALA A 45 -3.63 -16.01 -25.80
N ASN A 46 -2.44 -16.17 -26.39
CA ASN A 46 -1.16 -15.90 -25.75
C ASN A 46 -0.59 -14.61 -26.32
N PRO A 47 -0.85 -13.43 -25.70
CA PRO A 47 -0.40 -12.16 -26.24
C PRO A 47 1.13 -12.04 -26.15
N SER A 48 1.76 -11.54 -27.21
CA SER A 48 3.18 -11.22 -27.18
C SER A 48 3.45 -10.05 -26.25
N ILE A 49 4.71 -9.90 -25.80
CA ILE A 49 5.13 -8.75 -24.99
C ILE A 49 4.81 -7.41 -25.65
N ASN A 50 4.94 -7.34 -26.97
CA ASN A 50 4.59 -6.13 -27.72
C ASN A 50 3.08 -5.84 -27.68
N THR A 51 2.24 -6.88 -27.67
CA THR A 51 0.80 -6.74 -27.51
C THR A 51 0.45 -6.23 -26.11
N LEU A 52 1.10 -6.78 -25.07
CA LEU A 52 0.91 -6.34 -23.68
C LEU A 52 1.35 -4.88 -23.49
N TRP A 53 2.48 -4.49 -24.08
CA TRP A 53 2.93 -3.08 -24.07
C TRP A 53 1.93 -2.13 -24.74
N LYS A 54 1.34 -2.53 -25.89
CA LYS A 54 0.31 -1.72 -26.56
C LYS A 54 -0.92 -1.56 -25.68
N ILE A 55 -1.34 -2.64 -25.00
CA ILE A 55 -2.48 -2.59 -24.08
C ILE A 55 -2.16 -1.66 -22.90
N ALA A 56 -1.03 -1.88 -22.21
CA ALA A 56 -0.64 -1.08 -21.07
C ALA A 56 -0.53 0.43 -21.41
N ASN A 57 0.16 0.75 -22.49
CA ASN A 57 0.31 2.14 -22.93
C ASN A 57 -1.01 2.77 -23.35
N GLY A 58 -1.87 2.04 -24.07
CA GLY A 58 -3.17 2.53 -24.50
C GLY A 58 -4.12 2.78 -23.33
N LEU A 59 -4.03 1.96 -22.28
CA LEU A 59 -4.80 2.11 -21.05
C LEU A 59 -4.14 3.05 -20.05
N ARG A 60 -2.89 3.47 -20.28
CA ARG A 60 -2.08 4.29 -19.39
C ARG A 60 -1.85 3.66 -18.01
N ILE A 61 -1.59 2.37 -17.99
CA ILE A 61 -1.27 1.61 -16.79
C ILE A 61 0.14 1.01 -16.90
N PRO A 62 0.81 0.71 -15.78
CA PRO A 62 2.05 -0.06 -15.80
C PRO A 62 1.85 -1.42 -16.45
N LEU A 63 2.85 -1.91 -17.20
CA LEU A 63 2.80 -3.27 -17.75
C LEU A 63 2.60 -4.33 -16.64
N THR A 64 3.21 -4.10 -15.48
CA THR A 64 3.11 -4.96 -14.31
C THR A 64 1.66 -5.16 -13.86
N SER A 65 0.80 -4.16 -13.99
CA SER A 65 -0.63 -4.28 -13.67
C SER A 65 -1.38 -5.30 -14.54
N LEU A 66 -0.82 -5.69 -15.68
CA LEU A 66 -1.39 -6.74 -16.52
C LEU A 66 -0.84 -8.13 -16.22
N ILE A 67 0.39 -8.22 -15.71
CA ILE A 67 1.13 -9.49 -15.58
C ILE A 67 1.37 -9.92 -14.13
N SER A 68 1.09 -9.07 -13.14
CA SER A 68 1.15 -9.44 -11.73
C SER A 68 -0.11 -10.19 -11.34
N GLU A 69 0.06 -11.30 -10.64
CA GLU A 69 -1.06 -11.92 -9.93
C GLU A 69 -1.56 -10.88 -8.90
N GLU A 70 -2.73 -10.26 -9.14
CA GLU A 70 -3.45 -9.62 -8.04
C GLU A 70 -3.91 -10.75 -7.13
N ASN A 71 -3.15 -11.00 -6.10
CA ASN A 71 -3.61 -11.79 -5.00
C ASN A 71 -4.68 -10.95 -4.27
N GLU A 72 -5.92 -10.96 -4.76
CA GLU A 72 -7.11 -10.71 -3.93
C GLU A 72 -7.27 -11.82 -2.87
N ALA A 73 -6.22 -12.56 -2.61
CA ALA A 73 -6.21 -13.53 -1.55
C ALA A 73 -6.44 -12.77 -0.24
N ILE A 74 -7.49 -13.13 0.46
CA ILE A 74 -7.71 -12.70 1.84
C ILE A 74 -6.42 -12.96 2.59
N GLN A 75 -5.69 -11.91 2.94
CA GLN A 75 -4.48 -12.00 3.75
C GLN A 75 -4.90 -11.92 5.22
N LYS A 76 -4.75 -13.03 5.91
CA LYS A 76 -4.80 -13.06 7.38
C LYS A 76 -3.38 -13.12 7.89
N ILE A 77 -2.94 -12.07 8.55
CA ILE A 77 -1.59 -11.98 9.13
C ILE A 77 -1.70 -12.14 10.64
N ASP A 78 -0.99 -13.12 11.18
CA ASP A 78 -0.80 -13.24 12.63
C ASP A 78 0.45 -12.44 13.03
N ARG A 79 0.36 -11.68 14.11
CA ARG A 79 1.50 -10.94 14.66
C ARG A 79 2.69 -11.84 14.99
N ALA A 80 2.45 -13.10 15.33
CA ALA A 80 3.50 -14.07 15.63
C ALA A 80 4.38 -14.40 14.41
N ASP A 81 3.84 -14.22 13.21
CA ASP A 81 4.53 -14.50 11.94
C ASP A 81 5.29 -13.28 11.40
N ILE A 82 5.08 -12.09 12.00
CA ILE A 82 5.76 -10.87 11.59
C ILE A 82 7.13 -10.79 12.23
N GLN A 83 8.16 -10.57 11.41
CA GLN A 83 9.49 -10.24 11.93
C GLN A 83 9.50 -8.78 12.43
N PRO A 84 9.65 -8.55 13.76
CA PRO A 84 9.63 -7.21 14.31
C PRO A 84 10.90 -6.43 13.99
N ILE A 85 10.75 -5.13 13.83
CA ILE A 85 11.86 -4.17 13.65
C ILE A 85 11.97 -3.34 14.91
N TYR A 86 13.19 -3.20 15.44
CA TYR A 86 13.47 -2.47 16.68
C TYR A 86 14.32 -1.24 16.38
N ASN A 87 14.13 -0.18 17.17
CA ASN A 87 15.13 0.90 17.25
C ASN A 87 16.39 0.42 18.02
N ASP A 88 17.42 1.27 18.12
CA ASP A 88 18.75 0.89 18.62
C ASP A 88 18.73 0.40 20.08
N ASP A 89 17.95 1.05 20.94
CA ASP A 89 17.83 0.68 22.37
C ASP A 89 16.71 -0.31 22.66
N ARG A 90 15.99 -0.74 21.62
CA ARG A 90 14.86 -1.68 21.67
C ARG A 90 13.65 -1.19 22.48
N SER A 91 13.57 0.09 22.78
CA SER A 91 12.43 0.70 23.47
C SER A 91 11.21 0.88 22.54
N VAL A 92 11.42 0.79 21.23
CA VAL A 92 10.37 0.87 20.22
C VAL A 92 10.43 -0.36 19.32
N VAL A 93 9.27 -0.97 19.07
CA VAL A 93 9.14 -2.08 18.13
C VAL A 93 8.04 -1.82 17.13
N VAL A 94 8.34 -2.05 15.86
CA VAL A 94 7.42 -1.91 14.72
C VAL A 94 7.12 -3.29 14.13
N TYR A 95 5.85 -3.57 13.93
CA TYR A 95 5.34 -4.76 13.27
C TYR A 95 4.71 -4.37 11.93
N PRO A 96 5.41 -4.56 10.78
CA PRO A 96 4.86 -4.25 9.46
C PRO A 96 3.82 -5.31 9.06
N TYR A 97 2.53 -4.99 9.19
CA TYR A 97 1.43 -5.87 8.80
C TYR A 97 1.26 -5.91 7.29
N PHE A 98 1.30 -4.74 6.65
CA PHE A 98 1.20 -4.60 5.21
C PHE A 98 2.37 -3.73 4.76
N PRO A 99 3.47 -4.34 4.29
CA PRO A 99 4.61 -3.58 3.76
C PRO A 99 4.21 -2.88 2.47
N TYR A 100 4.99 -1.87 2.09
CA TYR A 100 4.74 -1.14 0.84
C TYR A 100 4.74 -2.06 -0.37
N GLU A 101 3.65 -1.97 -1.12
CA GLU A 101 3.52 -2.56 -2.45
C GLU A 101 3.11 -1.49 -3.46
N ALA A 102 3.78 -1.47 -4.62
CA ALA A 102 3.53 -0.44 -5.63
C ALA A 102 2.07 -0.41 -6.13
N ALA A 103 1.36 -1.54 -6.06
CA ALA A 103 -0.04 -1.65 -6.45
C ALA A 103 -0.99 -0.89 -5.49
N HIS A 104 -0.63 -0.79 -4.22
CA HIS A 104 -1.48 -0.21 -3.19
C HIS A 104 -1.01 1.17 -2.71
N ALA A 105 0.26 1.52 -2.96
CA ALA A 105 0.88 2.79 -2.60
C ALA A 105 0.68 3.19 -1.12
N PHE A 106 0.62 2.21 -0.23
CA PHE A 106 0.60 2.42 1.21
C PHE A 106 1.38 1.31 1.93
N GLU A 107 1.72 1.58 3.19
CA GLU A 107 2.16 0.58 4.15
C GLU A 107 1.41 0.76 5.47
N MET A 108 1.21 -0.32 6.21
CA MET A 108 0.53 -0.29 7.51
C MET A 108 1.33 -1.09 8.54
N PHE A 109 1.51 -0.50 9.70
CA PHE A 109 2.22 -1.14 10.81
C PHE A 109 1.59 -0.83 12.17
N CYS A 110 1.84 -1.70 13.11
CA CYS A 110 1.60 -1.45 14.51
C CYS A 110 2.93 -1.13 15.19
N MET A 111 2.96 -0.07 15.98
CA MET A 111 4.11 0.31 16.77
C MET A 111 3.78 0.16 18.26
N ARG A 112 4.71 -0.41 19.01
CA ARG A 112 4.69 -0.44 20.45
C ARG A 112 5.90 0.35 20.96
N MET A 113 5.66 1.25 21.89
CA MET A 113 6.67 2.08 22.51
C MET A 113 6.63 1.86 24.03
N ASP A 114 7.77 1.57 24.60
CA ASP A 114 7.91 1.44 26.06
C ASP A 114 7.80 2.81 26.72
N ALA A 115 7.65 2.86 28.05
CA ALA A 115 7.62 4.10 28.81
C ALA A 115 8.85 4.98 28.52
N ASP A 116 8.65 6.28 28.46
CA ASP A 116 9.70 7.31 28.26
C ASP A 116 10.55 7.11 26.99
N SER A 117 10.00 6.46 25.96
CA SER A 117 10.69 6.18 24.70
C SER A 117 10.41 7.21 23.61
N ILE A 118 11.32 7.27 22.63
CA ILE A 118 11.27 8.19 21.50
C ILE A 118 11.64 7.46 20.22
N LEU A 119 10.96 7.83 19.12
CA LEU A 119 11.32 7.45 17.77
C LEU A 119 11.33 8.69 16.88
N GLU A 120 12.45 8.97 16.26
CA GLU A 120 12.60 10.03 15.27
C GLU A 120 12.42 9.44 13.87
N SER A 121 11.69 10.12 13.02
CA SER A 121 11.47 9.77 11.62
C SER A 121 11.87 10.94 10.73
N ASP A 122 12.70 10.64 9.75
CA ASP A 122 12.97 11.59 8.67
C ASP A 122 11.70 11.85 7.84
N ALA A 123 11.73 12.94 7.07
CA ALA A 123 10.66 13.25 6.13
C ALA A 123 10.52 12.13 5.09
N HIS A 124 9.29 11.69 4.88
CA HIS A 124 8.97 10.78 3.79
C HIS A 124 8.97 11.50 2.43
N GLN A 125 8.79 10.76 1.34
CA GLN A 125 8.73 11.35 0.00
C GLN A 125 7.61 12.40 -0.12
N GLU A 126 7.76 13.29 -1.10
CA GLU A 126 6.76 14.33 -1.39
C GLU A 126 5.40 13.71 -1.69
N GLY A 127 4.35 14.24 -1.05
CA GLY A 127 2.98 13.74 -1.18
C GLY A 127 2.60 12.68 -0.16
N ALA A 128 3.56 12.11 0.58
CA ALA A 128 3.26 11.12 1.60
C ALA A 128 2.38 11.69 2.72
N LYS A 129 1.38 10.92 3.11
CA LYS A 129 0.47 11.26 4.19
C LYS A 129 0.40 10.12 5.19
N GLU A 130 0.51 10.46 6.46
CA GLU A 130 0.43 9.48 7.53
C GLU A 130 -0.87 9.63 8.33
N TYR A 131 -1.41 8.48 8.74
CA TYR A 131 -2.60 8.34 9.56
C TYR A 131 -2.25 7.49 10.76
N ILE A 132 -2.51 7.99 11.96
CA ILE A 132 -2.20 7.30 13.22
C ILE A 132 -3.48 7.15 14.03
N ILE A 133 -3.68 5.97 14.59
CA ILE A 133 -4.69 5.69 15.61
C ILE A 133 -3.97 5.26 16.88
N VAL A 134 -4.26 5.88 18.01
CA VAL A 134 -3.75 5.46 19.31
C VAL A 134 -4.67 4.37 19.87
N ASN A 135 -4.13 3.15 19.96
CA ASN A 135 -4.86 1.97 20.43
C ASN A 135 -4.79 1.82 21.95
N GLU A 136 -3.70 2.34 22.58
CA GLU A 136 -3.45 2.25 24.02
C GLU A 136 -2.43 3.33 24.42
N GLY A 137 -2.67 4.01 25.53
CA GLY A 137 -1.76 5.04 26.07
C GLY A 137 -1.95 6.44 25.46
N THR A 138 -0.90 7.24 25.47
CA THR A 138 -0.91 8.61 24.93
C THR A 138 0.33 8.86 24.11
N LEU A 139 0.14 9.26 22.86
CA LEU A 139 1.20 9.65 21.93
C LEU A 139 1.40 11.17 22.00
N THR A 140 2.64 11.61 22.20
CA THR A 140 3.07 12.98 21.88
C THR A 140 3.75 12.94 20.51
N LEU A 141 3.09 13.49 19.49
CA LEU A 141 3.63 13.62 18.14
C LEU A 141 4.13 15.03 17.91
N THR A 142 5.37 15.15 17.42
CA THR A 142 5.93 16.43 16.97
C THR A 142 6.06 16.40 15.47
N VAL A 143 5.47 17.38 14.77
CA VAL A 143 5.61 17.57 13.31
C VAL A 143 6.17 18.97 13.08
N GLY A 144 7.39 19.07 12.60
CA GLY A 144 8.12 20.34 12.56
C GLY A 144 8.27 20.93 13.97
N GLU A 145 7.71 22.14 14.20
CA GLU A 145 7.75 22.82 15.51
C GLU A 145 6.47 22.61 16.35
N THR A 146 5.49 21.88 15.83
CA THR A 146 4.18 21.75 16.49
C THR A 146 4.05 20.38 17.19
N HIS A 147 3.53 20.42 18.42
CA HIS A 147 3.30 19.24 19.25
C HIS A 147 1.81 18.93 19.34
N TYR A 148 1.47 17.66 19.25
CA TYR A 148 0.13 17.14 19.37
C TYR A 148 0.09 16.02 20.41
N GLU A 149 -0.86 16.10 21.34
CA GLU A 149 -1.14 15.01 22.28
C GLU A 149 -2.36 14.23 21.76
N ILE A 150 -2.17 12.94 21.50
CA ILE A 150 -3.21 12.04 20.97
C ILE A 150 -3.40 10.91 21.99
N LYS A 151 -4.60 10.82 22.55
CA LYS A 151 -4.97 9.84 23.57
C LYS A 151 -5.59 8.59 22.95
N GLU A 152 -5.67 7.53 23.74
CA GLU A 152 -6.37 6.30 23.38
C GLU A 152 -7.74 6.59 22.74
N GLY A 153 -8.02 5.92 21.61
CA GLY A 153 -9.23 6.09 20.83
C GLY A 153 -9.25 7.33 19.92
N GLN A 154 -8.21 8.17 19.97
CA GLN A 154 -8.07 9.30 19.06
C GLN A 154 -7.19 8.96 17.86
N ALA A 155 -7.36 9.73 16.80
CA ALA A 155 -6.57 9.62 15.58
C ALA A 155 -6.07 10.99 15.11
N ILE A 156 -4.97 10.98 14.37
CA ILE A 156 -4.40 12.15 13.69
C ILE A 156 -3.98 11.77 12.28
N SER A 157 -4.03 12.72 11.35
CA SER A 157 -3.39 12.61 10.05
C SER A 157 -2.62 13.88 9.72
N PHE A 158 -1.46 13.73 9.07
CA PHE A 158 -0.59 14.84 8.69
C PHE A 158 0.18 14.53 7.41
N ASN A 159 0.69 15.57 6.75
CA ASN A 159 1.61 15.42 5.63
C ASN A 159 2.98 15.00 6.17
N ALA A 160 3.42 13.80 5.83
CA ALA A 160 4.63 13.19 6.37
C ALA A 160 5.91 13.59 5.60
N ASN A 161 5.86 14.59 4.74
CA ASN A 161 7.00 15.17 4.05
C ASN A 161 7.84 16.15 4.93
N THR A 162 7.60 16.15 6.22
CA THR A 162 8.37 16.89 7.24
C THR A 162 8.84 15.89 8.30
N ALA A 163 10.07 16.06 8.78
CA ALA A 163 10.59 15.26 9.89
C ALA A 163 9.66 15.36 11.10
N HIS A 164 9.43 14.23 11.74
CA HIS A 164 8.49 14.11 12.85
C HIS A 164 8.99 13.12 13.89
N THR A 165 8.48 13.26 15.11
CA THR A 165 8.96 12.49 16.25
C THR A 165 7.78 11.95 17.04
N TYR A 166 7.82 10.66 17.32
CA TYR A 166 6.89 9.98 18.22
C TYR A 166 7.52 9.90 19.60
N ARG A 167 6.76 10.26 20.64
CA ARG A 167 7.20 10.18 22.04
C ARG A 167 6.13 9.52 22.88
N ASN A 168 6.54 8.58 23.68
CA ASN A 168 5.77 8.11 24.82
C ASN A 168 6.38 8.76 26.07
N GLN A 169 5.72 9.77 26.61
CA GLN A 169 6.15 10.51 27.81
C GLN A 169 5.42 10.03 29.07
N THR A 170 4.79 8.87 29.01
CA THR A 170 4.03 8.30 30.12
C THR A 170 4.76 7.09 30.71
N GLY A 171 4.49 6.79 31.97
CA GLY A 171 5.03 5.59 32.62
C GLY A 171 4.41 4.27 32.16
N GLU A 172 3.52 4.31 31.16
CA GLU A 172 2.80 3.16 30.63
C GLU A 172 3.21 2.88 29.18
N GLN A 173 2.86 1.69 28.68
CA GLN A 173 3.13 1.32 27.29
C GLN A 173 2.20 2.10 26.34
N LEU A 174 2.74 2.56 25.21
CA LEU A 174 1.98 3.13 24.11
C LEU A 174 1.89 2.12 22.98
N ARG A 175 0.70 2.00 22.38
CA ARG A 175 0.48 1.23 21.16
C ARG A 175 -0.33 2.03 20.14
N ILE A 176 0.20 2.12 18.94
CA ILE A 176 -0.43 2.82 17.82
C ILE A 176 -0.53 1.91 16.60
N THR A 177 -1.51 2.22 15.74
CA THR A 177 -1.55 1.72 14.36
C THR A 177 -1.30 2.92 13.45
N ALA A 178 -0.34 2.79 12.56
CA ALA A 178 -0.01 3.81 11.59
C ALA A 178 -0.11 3.26 10.16
N THR A 179 -0.56 4.13 9.25
CA THR A 179 -0.63 3.88 7.81
C THR A 179 0.03 5.05 7.10
N ILE A 180 1.00 4.78 6.24
CA ILE A 180 1.63 5.78 5.37
C ILE A 180 1.14 5.52 3.96
N GLN A 181 0.53 6.52 3.36
CA GLN A 181 0.10 6.57 1.97
C GLN A 181 1.12 7.39 1.17
N TYR A 182 1.57 6.85 0.05
CA TYR A 182 2.59 7.45 -0.83
C TYR A 182 1.99 8.00 -2.12
#